data_2810acebe82c533b6cea80783d64fa60
#
_entry.id   2810acebe82c533b6cea80783d64fa60
#
_cell.length_a   1.000
_cell.length_b   1.000
_cell.length_c   1.000
_cell.angle_alpha   90.00
_cell.angle_beta   90.00
_cell.angle_gamma   90.00
#
_symmetry.space_group_name_H-M   'P 1'
#
loop_
_entity.id
_entity.type
_entity.pdbx_description
1 polymer ?
#
loop_
_entity_poly.entity_id
_entity_poly.type
_entity_poly.pdbx_seq_one_letter_code
_entity_poly.pdbx_strand_id
1 'polypeptide(L)'
;LITKPVFVLLCTTAFFMIWNDYSEDIKLNRPLFYSLQILGISILVSMLFLFSGKDYNGIQIGFKAHWWGILGLIGWVYLITSCAYLFIQNSITGNVIAFCMCILLNIVSSSGFAYNIFSWQGDHWIPGNGGLQALTFGGIIVSLFLKEFQRASNGKRFYILLSSIGVLTLLVGFYLKSFFIVSKIKCTPSWIFISLSSAILVYVFKYWIVDEKGKYSWFKYINIA
;
A
#
# COMPACT_ATOMS: atom_id res chain seq x y z
N LEU A 1 0.42 13.02 31.18
CA LEU A 1 1.17 13.22 29.91
C LEU A 1 2.20 12.10 29.79
N ILE A 2 2.03 11.25 28.80
CA ILE A 2 2.91 10.10 28.57
C ILE A 2 4.16 10.60 27.87
N THR A 3 5.34 10.20 28.33
CA THR A 3 6.61 10.56 27.69
C THR A 3 6.74 9.83 26.34
N LYS A 4 7.44 10.42 25.37
CA LYS A 4 7.65 9.83 24.03
C LYS A 4 8.15 8.37 24.06
N PRO A 5 9.14 7.99 24.90
CA PRO A 5 9.59 6.60 24.99
C PRO A 5 8.50 5.64 25.47
N VAL A 6 7.72 6.03 26.47
CA VAL A 6 6.62 5.21 27.01
C VAL A 6 5.52 5.04 25.97
N PHE A 7 5.17 6.11 25.21
CA PHE A 7 4.23 6.04 24.11
C PHE A 7 4.66 5.01 23.05
N VAL A 8 5.93 5.09 22.59
CA VAL A 8 6.49 4.15 21.60
C VAL A 8 6.47 2.73 22.14
N LEU A 9 6.88 2.51 23.37
CA LEU A 9 6.92 1.19 24.00
C LEU A 9 5.52 0.57 24.09
N LEU A 10 4.52 1.33 24.55
CA LEU A 10 3.14 0.85 24.64
C LEU A 10 2.53 0.52 23.27
N CYS A 11 2.74 1.39 22.27
CA CYS A 11 2.27 1.12 20.91
C CYS A 11 2.94 -0.13 20.33
N THR A 12 4.26 -0.29 20.50
CA THR A 12 4.99 -1.46 20.00
C THR A 12 4.48 -2.74 20.67
N THR A 13 4.32 -2.73 22.00
CA THR A 13 3.77 -3.86 22.74
C THR A 13 2.36 -4.22 22.25
N ALA A 14 1.50 -3.22 22.05
CA ALA A 14 0.15 -3.42 21.55
C ALA A 14 0.14 -4.04 20.14
N PHE A 15 1.04 -3.61 19.24
CA PHE A 15 1.20 -4.24 17.93
C PHE A 15 1.62 -5.70 18.05
N PHE A 16 2.57 -6.04 18.89
CA PHE A 16 2.94 -7.44 19.13
C PHE A 16 1.76 -8.25 19.66
N MET A 17 0.98 -7.71 20.61
CA MET A 17 -0.20 -8.41 21.14
C MET A 17 -1.28 -8.68 20.09
N ILE A 18 -1.42 -7.83 19.09
CA ILE A 18 -2.46 -7.95 18.05
C ILE A 18 -2.00 -8.87 16.91
N TRP A 19 -0.76 -8.71 16.44
CA TRP A 19 -0.27 -9.35 15.21
C TRP A 19 0.67 -10.54 15.44
N ASN A 20 0.97 -10.87 16.71
CA ASN A 20 1.80 -12.05 16.94
C ASN A 20 1.05 -13.32 16.51
N ASP A 21 1.75 -14.19 15.80
CA ASP A 21 1.27 -15.54 15.50
C ASP A 21 1.52 -16.42 16.70
N TYR A 22 0.46 -16.68 17.44
CA TYR A 22 0.48 -17.61 18.58
C TYR A 22 0.28 -19.02 18.01
N SER A 23 1.34 -19.58 17.41
CA SER A 23 1.32 -20.91 16.77
C SER A 23 0.78 -22.01 17.69
N GLU A 24 0.24 -23.08 17.11
CA GLU A 24 -0.38 -24.22 17.81
C GLU A 24 0.56 -24.92 18.81
N ASP A 25 1.88 -24.70 18.68
CA ASP A 25 2.89 -25.23 19.61
C ASP A 25 2.83 -24.61 21.01
N ILE A 26 2.35 -23.38 21.12
CA ILE A 26 2.04 -22.75 22.39
C ILE A 26 0.57 -23.06 22.67
N LYS A 27 0.30 -24.03 23.59
CA LYS A 27 -1.04 -24.38 24.07
C LYS A 27 -1.72 -23.20 24.79
N LEU A 28 -1.81 -22.07 24.14
CA LEU A 28 -2.54 -20.93 24.65
C LEU A 28 -4.05 -21.20 24.51
N ASN A 29 -4.79 -21.13 25.60
CA ASN A 29 -6.24 -21.25 25.55
C ASN A 29 -6.79 -20.15 24.62
N ARG A 30 -7.67 -20.52 23.67
CA ARG A 30 -8.31 -19.57 22.75
C ARG A 30 -8.83 -18.27 23.41
N PRO A 31 -9.47 -18.32 24.60
CA PRO A 31 -9.91 -17.11 25.29
C PRO A 31 -8.74 -16.19 25.68
N LEU A 32 -7.57 -16.73 26.06
CA LEU A 32 -6.41 -15.91 26.39
C LEU A 32 -5.85 -15.20 25.15
N PHE A 33 -5.84 -15.86 24.00
CA PHE A 33 -5.47 -15.25 22.72
C PHE A 33 -6.34 -14.02 22.39
N TYR A 34 -7.67 -14.17 22.43
CA TYR A 34 -8.58 -13.06 22.17
C TYR A 34 -8.46 -11.95 23.23
N SER A 35 -8.22 -12.29 24.49
CA SER A 35 -8.00 -11.31 25.55
C SER A 35 -6.76 -10.45 25.29
N LEU A 36 -5.65 -11.06 24.81
CA LEU A 36 -4.44 -10.33 24.44
C LEU A 36 -4.68 -9.38 23.25
N GLN A 37 -5.39 -9.84 22.22
CA GLN A 37 -5.74 -8.98 21.09
C GLN A 37 -6.63 -7.80 21.50
N ILE A 38 -7.67 -8.04 22.30
CA ILE A 38 -8.56 -7.00 22.83
C ILE A 38 -7.77 -6.01 23.67
N LEU A 39 -6.87 -6.50 24.52
CA LEU A 39 -6.02 -5.63 25.33
C LEU A 39 -5.10 -4.77 24.47
N GLY A 40 -4.48 -5.34 23.43
CA GLY A 40 -3.65 -4.60 22.46
C GLY A 40 -4.45 -3.51 21.75
N ILE A 41 -5.66 -3.82 21.27
CA ILE A 41 -6.56 -2.84 20.64
C ILE A 41 -6.93 -1.74 21.64
N SER A 42 -7.27 -2.10 22.87
CA SER A 42 -7.63 -1.14 23.91
C SER A 42 -6.48 -0.18 24.24
N ILE A 43 -5.24 -0.68 24.27
CA ILE A 43 -4.03 0.15 24.44
C ILE A 43 -3.91 1.13 23.28
N LEU A 44 -4.02 0.68 22.01
CA LEU A 44 -3.92 1.57 20.86
C LEU A 44 -5.00 2.66 20.87
N VAL A 45 -6.24 2.29 21.16
CA VAL A 45 -7.34 3.26 21.27
C VAL A 45 -7.07 4.27 22.38
N SER A 46 -6.59 3.81 23.55
CA SER A 46 -6.22 4.72 24.64
C SER A 46 -5.10 5.68 24.24
N MET A 47 -4.12 5.19 23.47
CA MET A 47 -3.01 6.02 22.98
C MET A 47 -3.47 7.10 22.00
N LEU A 48 -4.54 6.90 21.23
CA LEU A 48 -5.11 7.96 20.37
C LEU A 48 -5.59 9.17 21.20
N PHE A 49 -6.23 8.92 22.34
CA PHE A 49 -6.73 9.99 23.22
C PHE A 49 -5.63 10.61 24.09
N LEU A 50 -4.63 9.83 24.47
CA LEU A 50 -3.53 10.27 25.35
C LEU A 50 -2.37 10.90 24.56
N PHE A 51 -2.41 10.85 23.24
CA PHE A 51 -1.37 11.44 22.40
C PHE A 51 -1.33 12.97 22.58
N SER A 52 -0.14 13.49 22.89
CA SER A 52 0.14 14.91 22.93
C SER A 52 1.48 15.15 22.22
N GLY A 53 1.40 15.68 21.01
CA GLY A 53 2.53 16.12 20.20
C GLY A 53 2.75 17.63 20.27
N LYS A 54 3.83 18.10 19.67
CA LYS A 54 4.08 19.53 19.43
C LYS A 54 4.24 19.75 17.93
N ASP A 55 3.61 20.80 17.43
CA ASP A 55 3.83 21.28 16.07
C ASP A 55 5.19 22.02 15.96
N TYR A 56 5.60 22.36 14.74
CA TYR A 56 6.82 23.11 14.45
C TYR A 56 6.91 24.43 15.25
N ASN A 57 5.77 25.03 15.59
CA ASN A 57 5.66 26.24 16.39
C ASN A 57 5.65 25.98 17.92
N GLY A 58 5.84 24.74 18.36
CA GLY A 58 5.80 24.34 19.76
C GLY A 58 4.39 24.24 20.37
N ILE A 59 3.33 24.45 19.58
CA ILE A 59 1.94 24.35 20.02
C ILE A 59 1.59 22.90 20.22
N GLN A 60 0.93 22.57 21.33
CA GLN A 60 0.43 21.22 21.60
C GLN A 60 -0.67 20.85 20.62
N ILE A 61 -0.49 19.70 19.99
CA ILE A 61 -1.47 19.11 19.07
C ILE A 61 -1.85 17.70 19.53
N GLY A 62 -3.15 17.37 19.43
CA GLY A 62 -3.64 16.02 19.62
C GLY A 62 -3.34 15.10 18.44
N PHE A 63 -3.86 13.87 18.49
CA PHE A 63 -3.72 12.93 17.38
C PHE A 63 -4.40 13.49 16.14
N LYS A 64 -3.64 13.61 15.06
CA LYS A 64 -4.07 14.24 13.81
C LYS A 64 -3.49 13.45 12.64
N ALA A 65 -4.26 13.30 11.58
CA ALA A 65 -3.75 12.69 10.36
C ALA A 65 -2.65 13.56 9.75
N HIS A 66 -1.45 13.04 9.64
CA HIS A 66 -0.32 13.70 9.02
C HIS A 66 0.05 12.99 7.71
N TRP A 67 -0.11 13.69 6.60
CA TRP A 67 0.26 13.19 5.27
C TRP A 67 1.77 13.23 5.00
N TRP A 68 2.51 13.99 5.79
CA TRP A 68 3.93 14.28 5.57
C TRP A 68 4.86 13.10 5.89
N GLY A 69 4.36 12.06 6.54
CA GLY A 69 5.12 10.87 6.86
C GLY A 69 4.87 9.73 5.88
N ILE A 70 5.92 9.09 5.37
CA ILE A 70 5.82 7.93 4.45
C ILE A 70 4.94 6.83 5.06
N LEU A 71 5.09 6.53 6.35
CA LEU A 71 4.30 5.52 7.05
C LEU A 71 2.82 5.88 7.12
N GLY A 72 2.50 7.15 7.37
CA GLY A 72 1.12 7.64 7.38
C GLY A 72 0.45 7.51 6.01
N LEU A 73 1.16 7.89 4.95
CA LEU A 73 0.68 7.72 3.58
C LEU A 73 0.42 6.25 3.23
N ILE A 74 1.34 5.36 3.56
CA ILE A 74 1.19 3.91 3.35
C ILE A 74 -0.02 3.39 4.14
N GLY A 75 -0.17 3.77 5.41
CA GLY A 75 -1.28 3.35 6.25
C GLY A 75 -2.64 3.75 5.69
N TRP A 76 -2.79 5.00 5.26
CA TRP A 76 -4.03 5.48 4.65
C TRP A 76 -4.34 4.82 3.31
N VAL A 77 -3.33 4.65 2.46
CA VAL A 77 -3.49 3.94 1.18
C VAL A 77 -3.94 2.50 1.42
N TYR A 78 -3.27 1.81 2.37
CA TYR A 78 -3.64 0.44 2.73
C TYR A 78 -5.08 0.35 3.24
N LEU A 79 -5.48 1.26 4.14
CA LEU A 79 -6.84 1.28 4.69
C LEU A 79 -7.89 1.45 3.58
N ILE A 80 -7.73 2.47 2.71
CA ILE A 80 -8.69 2.75 1.64
C ILE A 80 -8.77 1.59 0.65
N THR A 81 -7.61 1.10 0.18
CA THR A 81 -7.57 0.02 -0.81
C THR A 81 -8.07 -1.29 -0.23
N SER A 82 -7.79 -1.59 1.05
CA SER A 82 -8.32 -2.78 1.72
C SER A 82 -9.83 -2.70 1.89
N CYS A 83 -10.37 -1.55 2.31
CA CYS A 83 -11.82 -1.37 2.39
C CYS A 83 -12.49 -1.54 1.02
N ALA A 84 -11.94 -0.94 -0.03
CA ALA A 84 -12.47 -1.13 -1.39
C ALA A 84 -12.36 -2.59 -1.85
N TYR A 85 -11.23 -3.25 -1.54
CA TYR A 85 -11.01 -4.64 -1.90
C TYR A 85 -11.98 -5.61 -1.22
N LEU A 86 -12.46 -5.32 -0.01
CA LEU A 86 -13.50 -6.14 0.64
C LEU A 86 -14.78 -6.27 -0.20
N PHE A 87 -15.12 -5.25 -0.99
CA PHE A 87 -16.28 -5.28 -1.89
C PHE A 87 -15.93 -5.86 -3.28
N ILE A 88 -14.75 -5.54 -3.80
CA ILE A 88 -14.31 -5.94 -5.14
C ILE A 88 -13.75 -7.37 -5.17
N GLN A 89 -13.05 -7.77 -4.12
CA GLN A 89 -12.43 -9.08 -3.93
C GLN A 89 -11.57 -9.53 -5.14
N ASN A 90 -11.72 -10.79 -5.55
CA ASN A 90 -10.93 -11.42 -6.62
C ASN A 90 -11.39 -11.04 -8.05
N SER A 91 -12.30 -10.09 -8.21
CA SER A 91 -12.75 -9.64 -9.53
C SER A 91 -11.65 -8.83 -10.24
N ILE A 92 -11.04 -9.39 -11.29
CA ILE A 92 -10.03 -8.68 -12.10
C ILE A 92 -10.64 -7.40 -12.67
N THR A 93 -11.84 -7.50 -13.26
CA THR A 93 -12.55 -6.34 -13.84
C THR A 93 -12.81 -5.26 -12.80
N GLY A 94 -13.28 -5.63 -11.60
CA GLY A 94 -13.51 -4.67 -10.52
C GLY A 94 -12.24 -3.95 -10.09
N ASN A 95 -11.13 -4.67 -9.94
CA ASN A 95 -9.83 -4.07 -9.57
C ASN A 95 -9.26 -3.18 -10.69
N VAL A 96 -9.48 -3.54 -11.98
CA VAL A 96 -9.11 -2.69 -13.12
C VAL A 96 -9.94 -1.40 -13.13
N ILE A 97 -11.24 -1.48 -12.89
CA ILE A 97 -12.10 -0.29 -12.78
C ILE A 97 -11.61 0.61 -11.63
N ALA A 98 -11.33 0.05 -10.46
CA ALA A 98 -10.80 0.80 -9.32
C ALA A 98 -9.46 1.47 -9.65
N PHE A 99 -8.55 0.77 -10.32
CA PHE A 99 -7.30 1.32 -10.84
C PHE A 99 -7.55 2.51 -11.77
N CYS A 100 -8.43 2.35 -12.76
CA CYS A 100 -8.76 3.42 -13.71
C CYS A 100 -9.38 4.63 -13.02
N MET A 101 -10.28 4.44 -12.05
CA MET A 101 -10.85 5.52 -11.27
C MET A 101 -9.79 6.28 -10.48
N CYS A 102 -8.84 5.58 -9.86
CA CYS A 102 -7.73 6.20 -9.14
C CYS A 102 -6.81 6.98 -10.09
N ILE A 103 -6.54 6.47 -11.30
CA ILE A 103 -5.76 7.18 -12.33
C ILE A 103 -6.51 8.42 -12.83
N LEU A 104 -7.81 8.34 -13.08
CA LEU A 104 -8.62 9.49 -13.46
C LEU A 104 -8.59 10.58 -12.40
N LEU A 105 -8.77 10.21 -11.14
CA LEU A 105 -8.64 11.13 -10.01
C LEU A 105 -7.25 11.78 -9.97
N ASN A 106 -6.21 11.00 -10.25
CA ASN A 106 -4.84 11.50 -10.27
C ASN A 106 -4.58 12.48 -11.42
N ILE A 107 -5.09 12.21 -12.62
CA ILE A 107 -4.99 13.10 -13.78
C ILE A 107 -5.73 14.41 -13.50
N VAL A 108 -6.98 14.33 -13.02
CA VAL A 108 -7.80 15.50 -12.69
C VAL A 108 -7.13 16.35 -11.61
N SER A 109 -6.56 15.72 -10.59
CA SER A 109 -5.81 16.42 -9.54
C SER A 109 -4.52 17.05 -10.06
N SER A 110 -3.76 16.34 -10.90
CA SER A 110 -2.47 16.80 -11.43
C SER A 110 -2.61 17.88 -12.52
N SER A 111 -3.75 17.94 -13.22
CA SER A 111 -4.05 18.99 -14.20
C SER A 111 -4.47 20.32 -13.58
N GLY A 112 -4.67 20.36 -12.26
CA GLY A 112 -5.19 21.54 -11.57
C GLY A 112 -6.69 21.73 -11.72
N PHE A 113 -7.39 20.89 -12.51
CA PHE A 113 -8.83 21.01 -12.76
C PHE A 113 -9.64 20.80 -11.47
N ALA A 114 -9.21 19.90 -10.61
CA ALA A 114 -9.84 19.67 -9.31
C ALA A 114 -9.80 20.92 -8.41
N TYR A 115 -8.75 21.73 -8.51
CA TYR A 115 -8.60 22.96 -7.76
C TYR A 115 -9.66 24.00 -8.14
N ASN A 116 -10.02 24.06 -9.41
CA ASN A 116 -10.99 25.02 -9.93
C ASN A 116 -12.45 24.64 -9.61
N ILE A 117 -12.74 23.33 -9.44
CA ILE A 117 -14.10 22.84 -9.17
C ILE A 117 -14.36 22.66 -7.68
N PHE A 118 -13.37 22.12 -6.98
CA PHE A 118 -13.45 21.85 -5.56
C PHE A 118 -12.32 22.65 -4.90
N SER A 119 -12.65 23.60 -4.06
CA SER A 119 -11.69 24.31 -3.19
C SER A 119 -11.07 23.36 -2.13
N TRP A 120 -10.81 22.13 -2.52
CA TRP A 120 -10.35 21.01 -1.72
C TRP A 120 -8.82 21.01 -1.56
N GLN A 121 -8.29 22.12 -1.14
CA GLN A 121 -6.95 22.13 -0.59
C GLN A 121 -7.06 21.98 0.91
N GLY A 122 -7.23 20.79 1.37
CA GLY A 122 -7.18 20.53 2.77
C GLY A 122 -6.26 19.36 3.06
N ASP A 123 -5.41 19.52 4.05
CA ASP A 123 -4.59 18.48 4.68
C ASP A 123 -5.44 17.30 5.21
N HIS A 124 -6.74 17.30 4.96
CA HIS A 124 -7.73 16.38 5.52
C HIS A 124 -8.33 15.42 4.48
N TRP A 125 -8.00 15.56 3.22
CA TRP A 125 -8.49 14.67 2.17
C TRP A 125 -7.72 13.34 2.16
N ILE A 126 -8.33 12.33 2.76
CA ILE A 126 -7.73 11.00 2.99
C ILE A 126 -7.33 10.28 1.69
N PRO A 127 -8.12 10.26 0.58
CA PRO A 127 -7.71 9.62 -0.68
C PRO A 127 -6.50 10.27 -1.35
N GLY A 128 -6.11 11.48 -0.95
CA GLY A 128 -5.06 12.22 -1.65
C GLY A 128 -5.42 12.43 -3.13
N ASN A 129 -4.44 12.31 -4.01
CA ASN A 129 -4.67 12.40 -5.46
C ASN A 129 -4.93 11.03 -6.14
N GLY A 130 -5.14 9.96 -5.39
CA GLY A 130 -5.41 8.63 -5.93
C GLY A 130 -4.20 7.86 -6.46
N GLY A 131 -3.05 8.49 -6.58
CA GLY A 131 -1.90 7.88 -7.26
C GLY A 131 -1.29 6.68 -6.52
N LEU A 132 -1.18 6.74 -5.20
CA LEU A 132 -0.67 5.63 -4.40
C LEU A 132 -1.67 4.47 -4.37
N GLN A 133 -2.97 4.76 -4.34
CA GLN A 133 -4.03 3.74 -4.44
C GLN A 133 -3.98 3.05 -5.81
N ALA A 134 -3.72 3.79 -6.88
CA ALA A 134 -3.52 3.20 -8.21
C ALA A 134 -2.35 2.21 -8.23
N LEU A 135 -1.20 2.55 -7.62
CA LEU A 135 -0.08 1.62 -7.50
C LEU A 135 -0.47 0.34 -6.75
N THR A 136 -1.27 0.47 -5.68
CA THR A 136 -1.72 -0.68 -4.89
C THR A 136 -2.68 -1.56 -5.70
N PHE A 137 -3.68 -0.98 -6.37
CA PHE A 137 -4.57 -1.75 -7.25
C PHE A 137 -3.82 -2.38 -8.43
N GLY A 138 -2.80 -1.70 -8.98
CA GLY A 138 -1.89 -2.30 -9.97
C GLY A 138 -1.20 -3.56 -9.45
N GLY A 139 -0.71 -3.53 -8.21
CA GLY A 139 -0.12 -4.71 -7.55
C GLY A 139 -1.14 -5.83 -7.31
N ILE A 140 -2.37 -5.50 -6.90
CA ILE A 140 -3.46 -6.47 -6.74
C ILE A 140 -3.78 -7.16 -8.07
N ILE A 141 -3.90 -6.40 -9.16
CA ILE A 141 -4.16 -6.94 -10.52
C ILE A 141 -3.06 -7.93 -10.93
N VAL A 142 -1.80 -7.57 -10.73
CA VAL A 142 -0.65 -8.47 -11.01
C VAL A 142 -0.75 -9.76 -10.20
N SER A 143 -1.11 -9.67 -8.93
CA SER A 143 -1.28 -10.83 -8.04
C SER A 143 -2.45 -11.73 -8.47
N LEU A 144 -3.55 -11.14 -8.93
CA LEU A 144 -4.69 -11.88 -9.46
C LEU A 144 -4.35 -12.60 -10.76
N PHE A 145 -3.61 -11.96 -11.66
CA PHE A 145 -3.09 -12.61 -12.87
C PHE A 145 -2.17 -13.78 -12.52
N LEU A 146 -1.25 -13.61 -11.57
CA LEU A 146 -0.39 -14.72 -11.13
C LEU A 146 -1.23 -15.91 -10.66
N LYS A 147 -2.22 -15.67 -9.81
CA LYS A 147 -3.11 -16.72 -9.28
C LYS A 147 -3.86 -17.45 -10.40
N GLU A 148 -4.34 -16.73 -11.40
CA GLU A 148 -5.06 -17.31 -12.53
C GLU A 148 -4.15 -18.17 -13.42
N PHE A 149 -2.94 -17.66 -13.73
CA PHE A 149 -1.97 -18.39 -14.57
C PHE A 149 -1.33 -19.58 -13.86
N GLN A 150 -1.15 -19.53 -12.56
CA GLN A 150 -0.72 -20.70 -11.76
C GLN A 150 -1.75 -21.81 -11.82
N ARG A 151 -3.05 -21.48 -11.71
CA ARG A 151 -4.15 -22.45 -11.86
C ARG A 151 -4.17 -23.10 -13.24
N ALA A 152 -3.88 -22.32 -14.29
CA ALA A 152 -3.90 -22.78 -15.66
C ALA A 152 -2.62 -23.53 -16.10
N SER A 153 -1.60 -23.66 -15.24
CA SER A 153 -0.28 -24.25 -15.56
C SER A 153 0.42 -23.64 -16.80
N ASN A 154 0.17 -22.36 -17.09
CA ASN A 154 0.60 -21.66 -18.29
C ASN A 154 1.70 -20.60 -18.00
N GLY A 155 2.81 -21.02 -17.38
CA GLY A 155 3.91 -20.12 -17.00
C GLY A 155 4.42 -19.23 -18.13
N LYS A 156 4.65 -19.78 -19.35
CA LYS A 156 5.16 -18.98 -20.47
C LYS A 156 4.23 -17.84 -20.89
N ARG A 157 2.92 -18.07 -20.91
CA ARG A 157 1.92 -17.02 -21.24
C ARG A 157 1.92 -15.92 -20.18
N PHE A 158 2.10 -16.29 -18.92
CA PHE A 158 2.22 -15.35 -17.82
C PHE A 158 3.36 -14.35 -18.04
N TYR A 159 4.58 -14.85 -18.36
CA TYR A 159 5.74 -13.98 -18.60
C TYR A 159 5.51 -13.03 -19.77
N ILE A 160 5.01 -13.56 -20.91
CA ILE A 160 4.77 -12.74 -22.10
C ILE A 160 3.74 -11.66 -21.79
N LEU A 161 2.62 -12.02 -21.20
CA LEU A 161 1.55 -11.07 -20.88
C LEU A 161 2.04 -9.99 -19.90
N LEU A 162 2.65 -10.39 -18.79
CA LEU A 162 3.05 -9.44 -17.77
C LEU A 162 4.22 -8.55 -18.24
N SER A 163 5.16 -9.10 -19.00
CA SER A 163 6.21 -8.30 -19.64
C SER A 163 5.64 -7.30 -20.64
N SER A 164 4.67 -7.73 -21.45
CA SER A 164 4.01 -6.83 -22.42
C SER A 164 3.24 -5.71 -21.71
N ILE A 165 2.50 -6.03 -20.64
CA ILE A 165 1.83 -5.03 -19.80
C ILE A 165 2.87 -4.07 -19.20
N GLY A 166 3.98 -4.58 -18.67
CA GLY A 166 5.05 -3.77 -18.10
C GLY A 166 5.62 -2.79 -19.12
N VAL A 167 5.94 -3.28 -20.33
CA VAL A 167 6.47 -2.42 -21.42
C VAL A 167 5.44 -1.39 -21.88
N LEU A 168 4.19 -1.79 -22.09
CA LEU A 168 3.11 -0.86 -22.46
C LEU A 168 2.90 0.23 -21.39
N THR A 169 2.89 -0.18 -20.13
CA THR A 169 2.78 0.75 -18.99
C THR A 169 3.96 1.73 -18.97
N LEU A 170 5.17 1.28 -19.33
CA LEU A 170 6.34 2.15 -19.43
C LEU A 170 6.19 3.18 -20.55
N LEU A 171 5.75 2.73 -21.73
CA LEU A 171 5.52 3.61 -22.88
C LEU A 171 4.47 4.68 -22.55
N VAL A 172 3.36 4.28 -21.89
CA VAL A 172 2.35 5.23 -21.40
C VAL A 172 2.95 6.23 -20.42
N GLY A 173 3.81 5.77 -19.49
CA GLY A 173 4.48 6.64 -18.53
C GLY A 173 5.38 7.68 -19.21
N PHE A 174 6.15 7.28 -20.23
CA PHE A 174 6.97 8.21 -21.01
C PHE A 174 6.14 9.15 -21.87
N TYR A 175 5.04 8.70 -22.44
CA TYR A 175 4.11 9.57 -23.18
C TYR A 175 3.50 10.63 -22.23
N LEU A 176 3.05 10.22 -21.05
CA LEU A 176 2.50 11.14 -20.05
C LEU A 176 3.52 12.15 -19.51
N LYS A 177 4.83 11.84 -19.60
CA LYS A 177 5.90 12.78 -19.24
C LYS A 177 5.83 14.08 -20.05
N SER A 178 5.28 14.04 -21.26
CA SER A 178 5.09 15.24 -22.11
C SER A 178 4.05 16.21 -21.53
N PHE A 179 3.14 15.74 -20.70
CA PHE A 179 2.06 16.52 -20.07
C PHE A 179 2.26 16.74 -18.58
N PHE A 180 2.83 15.76 -17.90
CA PHE A 180 3.01 15.76 -16.45
C PHE A 180 4.48 15.50 -16.10
N ILE A 181 5.10 16.43 -15.39
CA ILE A 181 6.47 16.25 -14.88
C ILE A 181 6.55 14.98 -14.03
N VAL A 182 7.64 14.21 -14.14
CA VAL A 182 7.86 13.02 -13.30
C VAL A 182 8.20 13.47 -11.88
N SER A 183 7.28 13.29 -10.96
CA SER A 183 7.47 13.68 -9.55
C SER A 183 6.89 12.65 -8.59
N LYS A 184 7.76 12.07 -7.76
CA LYS A 184 7.36 11.21 -6.64
C LYS A 184 6.58 11.98 -5.57
N ILE A 185 7.04 13.20 -5.25
CA ILE A 185 6.44 14.03 -4.18
C ILE A 185 5.00 14.40 -4.54
N LYS A 186 4.77 14.81 -5.80
CA LYS A 186 3.43 15.13 -6.30
C LYS A 186 2.63 13.90 -6.73
N CYS A 187 3.25 12.73 -6.72
CA CYS A 187 2.64 11.47 -7.17
C CYS A 187 1.93 11.63 -8.52
N THR A 188 2.67 12.13 -9.54
CA THR A 188 2.11 12.48 -10.85
C THR A 188 1.79 11.24 -11.69
N PRO A 189 0.86 11.32 -12.67
CA PRO A 189 0.51 10.20 -13.53
C PRO A 189 1.72 9.55 -14.22
N SER A 190 2.63 10.34 -14.78
CA SER A 190 3.86 9.85 -15.41
C SER A 190 4.71 9.04 -14.44
N TRP A 191 4.88 9.52 -13.20
CA TRP A 191 5.63 8.80 -12.17
C TRP A 191 4.96 7.46 -11.79
N ILE A 192 3.63 7.43 -11.68
CA ILE A 192 2.87 6.23 -11.33
C ILE A 192 3.09 5.15 -12.38
N PHE A 193 2.91 5.47 -13.66
CA PHE A 193 3.05 4.50 -14.74
C PHE A 193 4.49 3.98 -14.88
N ILE A 194 5.51 4.84 -14.75
CA ILE A 194 6.92 4.43 -14.76
C ILE A 194 7.24 3.54 -13.57
N SER A 195 6.78 3.90 -12.37
CA SER A 195 7.02 3.10 -11.15
C SER A 195 6.32 1.76 -11.20
N LEU A 196 5.06 1.72 -11.65
CA LEU A 196 4.29 0.49 -11.81
C LEU A 196 4.93 -0.44 -12.84
N SER A 197 5.35 0.09 -13.98
CA SER A 197 6.07 -0.66 -15.00
C SER A 197 7.35 -1.29 -14.44
N SER A 198 8.17 -0.48 -13.78
CA SER A 198 9.42 -0.96 -13.16
C SER A 198 9.16 -2.07 -12.16
N ALA A 199 8.13 -1.93 -11.33
CA ALA A 199 7.73 -2.96 -10.37
C ALA A 199 7.28 -4.25 -11.06
N ILE A 200 6.46 -4.17 -12.12
CA ILE A 200 6.01 -5.33 -12.91
C ILE A 200 7.19 -6.05 -13.54
N LEU A 201 8.09 -5.34 -14.22
CA LEU A 201 9.22 -5.94 -14.91
C LEU A 201 10.21 -6.60 -13.93
N VAL A 202 10.50 -5.94 -12.80
CA VAL A 202 11.34 -6.53 -11.75
C VAL A 202 10.65 -7.74 -11.12
N TYR A 203 9.33 -7.71 -10.92
CA TYR A 203 8.58 -8.84 -10.41
C TYR A 203 8.66 -10.05 -11.35
N VAL A 204 8.42 -9.87 -12.64
CA VAL A 204 8.54 -10.93 -13.66
C VAL A 204 9.95 -11.53 -13.67
N PHE A 205 10.98 -10.68 -13.63
CA PHE A 205 12.37 -11.12 -13.59
C PHE A 205 12.69 -11.96 -12.34
N LYS A 206 12.24 -11.50 -11.16
CA LYS A 206 12.44 -12.25 -9.92
C LYS A 206 11.70 -13.58 -9.93
N TYR A 207 10.45 -13.59 -10.35
CA TYR A 207 9.65 -14.80 -10.47
C TYR A 207 10.30 -15.84 -11.38
N TRP A 208 10.83 -15.39 -12.52
CA TRP A 208 11.57 -16.27 -13.43
C TRP A 208 12.83 -16.89 -12.80
N ILE A 209 13.60 -16.10 -12.05
CA ILE A 209 14.85 -16.62 -11.42
C ILE A 209 14.51 -17.56 -10.26
N VAL A 210 13.58 -17.18 -9.39
CA VAL A 210 13.32 -17.87 -8.13
C VAL A 210 12.43 -19.09 -8.38
N ASP A 211 11.25 -18.86 -8.96
CA ASP A 211 10.23 -19.90 -9.04
C ASP A 211 10.44 -20.85 -10.21
N GLU A 212 10.87 -20.36 -11.38
CA GLU A 212 11.06 -21.22 -12.56
C GLU A 212 12.45 -21.85 -12.62
N LYS A 213 13.51 -21.08 -12.34
CA LYS A 213 14.89 -21.58 -12.35
C LYS A 213 15.32 -22.25 -11.04
N GLY A 214 14.50 -22.18 -10.00
CA GLY A 214 14.76 -22.79 -8.71
C GLY A 214 16.02 -22.25 -8.00
N LYS A 215 16.48 -21.04 -8.34
CA LYS A 215 17.69 -20.44 -7.76
C LYS A 215 17.39 -19.77 -6.43
N TYR A 216 16.96 -20.58 -5.44
CA TYR A 216 16.62 -20.08 -4.09
C TYR A 216 17.83 -19.64 -3.28
N SER A 217 19.05 -20.10 -3.61
CA SER A 217 20.24 -19.88 -2.80
C SER A 217 20.61 -18.42 -2.59
N TRP A 218 20.26 -17.54 -3.51
CA TRP A 218 20.54 -16.10 -3.40
C TRP A 218 19.68 -15.40 -2.35
N PHE A 219 18.50 -15.93 -2.06
CA PHE A 219 17.52 -15.32 -1.14
C PHE A 219 17.41 -16.07 0.18
N LYS A 220 18.10 -17.22 0.33
CA LYS A 220 18.05 -18.06 1.53
C LYS A 220 18.40 -17.29 2.80
N TYR A 221 19.34 -16.34 2.72
CA TYR A 221 19.75 -15.53 3.86
C TYR A 221 18.81 -14.36 4.17
N ILE A 222 17.94 -13.98 3.23
CA ILE A 222 16.96 -12.89 3.41
C ILE A 222 15.61 -13.44 3.88
N ASN A 223 15.35 -14.71 3.62
CA ASN A 223 14.07 -15.37 3.88
C ASN A 223 14.07 -16.21 5.17
N ILE A 224 14.96 -15.90 6.12
CA ILE A 224 15.02 -16.53 7.45
C ILE A 224 14.25 -15.65 8.47
N ALA A 225 13.14 -15.09 8.07
CA ALA A 225 12.23 -14.40 8.98
C ALA A 225 10.86 -15.08 8.92
#